data_f3d08cd665aea599f4b2c42de40b08c3
#
_entry.id   f3d08cd665aea599f4b2c42de40b08c3
#
_cell.length_a   1.000
_cell.length_b   1.000
_cell.length_c   1.000
_cell.angle_alpha   90.00
_cell.angle_beta   90.00
_cell.angle_gamma   90.00
#
_symmetry.space_group_name_H-M   'P 1'
#
loop_
_entity.id
_entity.type
_entity.pdbx_description
1 polymer ?
#
loop_
_entity_poly.entity_id
_entity_poly.type
_entity_poly.pdbx_seq_one_letter_code
_entity_poly.pdbx_strand_id
1 'polypeptide(L)'
;VERSRGLGDVYKRQHLRSAQDFFNVGDEIEAKILTFDREERKMSLGVKQLTPDPWTDITKKYPVDSKHKGIVRNFTNFGVFVELEEGVDGLIYISDLSWTKKIKHPREFCNTGEKIEVIVLELDVENRKLSLGHKQLTENPWNKYENEFALDTIHNSEIFEIVPKGATVKFNDDVIAFIPSRHMVKEDGSKLQKGESVDLKVIAVSYTHLRAHET
;
A
#
# COMPACT_ATOMS: atom_id res chain seq x y z
N VAL A 1 -20.18 23.37 -30.68
CA VAL A 1 -19.07 23.60 -29.76
C VAL A 1 -18.82 22.30 -29.00
N GLU A 2 -17.83 21.54 -29.40
CA GLU A 2 -17.35 20.37 -28.69
C GLU A 2 -16.79 20.82 -27.32
N ARG A 3 -17.46 20.39 -26.26
CA ARG A 3 -16.95 20.56 -24.89
C ARG A 3 -15.75 19.64 -24.73
N SER A 4 -14.58 20.22 -24.82
CA SER A 4 -13.35 19.59 -24.35
C SER A 4 -13.47 19.24 -22.86
N ARG A 5 -13.99 18.05 -22.57
CA ARG A 5 -13.86 17.39 -21.27
C ARG A 5 -12.46 16.79 -21.24
N GLY A 6 -11.46 17.62 -20.99
CA GLY A 6 -10.08 17.20 -20.94
C GLY A 6 -9.45 17.56 -19.62
N LEU A 7 -8.70 16.62 -19.07
CA LEU A 7 -7.49 16.72 -18.19
C LEU A 7 -7.36 17.91 -17.18
N GLY A 8 -8.09 19.01 -17.33
CA GLY A 8 -8.01 20.18 -16.46
C GLY A 8 -8.68 20.03 -15.10
N ASP A 9 -9.63 19.10 -14.94
CA ASP A 9 -10.43 19.02 -13.72
C ASP A 9 -9.74 18.23 -12.59
N VAL A 10 -8.84 17.32 -12.94
CA VAL A 10 -8.11 16.47 -11.97
C VAL A 10 -7.12 17.28 -11.14
N TYR A 11 -6.53 18.33 -11.69
CA TYR A 11 -5.52 19.15 -11.01
C TYR A 11 -6.07 20.30 -10.17
N LYS A 12 -7.34 20.65 -10.30
CA LYS A 12 -7.95 21.78 -9.59
C LYS A 12 -7.97 21.65 -8.06
N ARG A 13 -7.71 20.48 -7.51
CA ARG A 13 -7.75 20.20 -6.06
C ARG A 13 -6.38 20.00 -5.43
N GLN A 14 -5.30 19.86 -6.20
CA GLN A 14 -3.94 19.79 -5.69
C GLN A 14 -3.41 21.18 -5.30
N HIS A 15 -2.36 21.23 -4.47
CA HIS A 15 -1.67 22.47 -4.15
C HIS A 15 -1.06 23.07 -5.43
N LEU A 16 -1.72 24.05 -5.99
CA LEU A 16 -1.30 24.75 -7.20
C LEU A 16 -0.04 25.56 -6.91
N ARG A 17 1.00 25.36 -7.71
CA ARG A 17 2.20 26.21 -7.66
C ARG A 17 1.96 27.53 -8.36
N SER A 18 1.18 27.52 -9.44
CA SER A 18 0.81 28.73 -10.19
C SER A 18 -0.58 28.59 -10.81
N ALA A 19 -1.36 29.67 -10.81
CA ALA A 19 -2.64 29.74 -11.52
C ALA A 19 -2.47 29.70 -13.06
N GLN A 20 -1.30 30.04 -13.55
CA GLN A 20 -0.96 30.06 -15.00
C GLN A 20 -0.85 28.62 -15.56
N ASP A 21 -0.69 27.61 -14.71
CA ASP A 21 -0.66 26.20 -15.14
C ASP A 21 -2.04 25.69 -15.58
N PHE A 22 -3.12 26.43 -15.24
CA PHE A 22 -4.51 26.00 -15.44
C PHE A 22 -5.36 26.93 -16.27
N PHE A 23 -5.02 28.21 -16.30
CA PHE A 23 -5.80 29.23 -16.97
C PHE A 23 -4.88 30.16 -17.75
N ASN A 24 -5.31 30.51 -18.96
CA ASN A 24 -4.65 31.52 -19.76
C ASN A 24 -5.41 32.84 -19.66
N VAL A 25 -4.72 33.94 -19.94
CA VAL A 25 -5.36 35.26 -20.01
C VAL A 25 -6.37 35.28 -21.18
N GLY A 26 -7.62 35.54 -20.86
CA GLY A 26 -8.73 35.55 -21.83
C GLY A 26 -9.63 34.31 -21.75
N ASP A 27 -9.33 33.32 -20.92
CA ASP A 27 -10.19 32.15 -20.69
C ASP A 27 -11.47 32.61 -19.97
N GLU A 28 -12.63 32.13 -20.44
CA GLU A 28 -13.91 32.28 -19.74
C GLU A 28 -14.02 31.19 -18.66
N ILE A 29 -14.14 31.59 -17.40
CA ILE A 29 -14.27 30.68 -16.27
C ILE A 29 -15.52 30.97 -15.45
N GLU A 30 -16.19 29.94 -15.01
CA GLU A 30 -17.25 30.06 -14.00
C GLU A 30 -16.60 30.06 -12.60
N ALA A 31 -17.05 30.97 -11.75
CA ALA A 31 -16.55 31.09 -10.39
C ALA A 31 -17.66 31.48 -9.42
N LYS A 32 -17.59 30.95 -8.19
CA LYS A 32 -18.49 31.34 -7.10
C LYS A 32 -17.89 32.51 -6.32
N ILE A 33 -18.73 33.55 -6.06
CA ILE A 33 -18.33 34.66 -5.19
C ILE A 33 -18.25 34.15 -3.74
N LEU A 34 -17.09 34.28 -3.13
CA LEU A 34 -16.83 33.86 -1.74
C LEU A 34 -17.00 35.01 -0.76
N THR A 35 -16.36 36.13 -1.04
CA THR A 35 -16.44 37.35 -0.25
C THR A 35 -16.58 38.57 -1.14
N PHE A 36 -17.33 39.55 -0.68
CA PHE A 36 -17.48 40.82 -1.34
C PHE A 36 -17.30 41.95 -0.35
N ASP A 37 -16.20 42.67 -0.48
CA ASP A 37 -15.89 43.84 0.33
C ASP A 37 -16.16 45.12 -0.46
N ARG A 38 -17.13 45.91 0.00
CA ARG A 38 -17.55 47.17 -0.65
C ARG A 38 -16.58 48.29 -0.34
N GLU A 39 -15.96 48.30 0.83
CA GLU A 39 -15.09 49.40 1.24
C GLU A 39 -13.76 49.32 0.53
N GLU A 40 -13.16 48.14 0.48
CA GLU A 40 -11.92 47.89 -0.24
C GLU A 40 -12.10 47.62 -1.73
N ARG A 41 -13.34 47.57 -2.23
CA ARG A 41 -13.70 47.23 -3.63
C ARG A 41 -13.05 45.93 -4.09
N LYS A 42 -12.99 44.91 -3.19
CA LYS A 42 -12.40 43.63 -3.48
C LYS A 42 -13.45 42.51 -3.48
N MET A 43 -13.25 41.55 -4.35
CA MET A 43 -14.09 40.38 -4.44
C MET A 43 -13.19 39.13 -4.54
N SER A 44 -13.47 38.15 -3.70
CA SER A 44 -12.81 36.83 -3.77
C SER A 44 -13.71 35.87 -4.51
N LEU A 45 -13.14 35.17 -5.48
CA LEU A 45 -13.80 34.18 -6.31
C LEU A 45 -13.21 32.81 -6.06
N GLY A 46 -14.02 31.77 -6.13
CA GLY A 46 -13.58 30.39 -6.01
C GLY A 46 -14.17 29.52 -7.11
N VAL A 47 -13.34 28.74 -7.77
CA VAL A 47 -13.74 27.75 -8.77
C VAL A 47 -14.02 26.40 -8.11
N LYS A 48 -13.27 26.05 -7.07
CA LYS A 48 -13.42 24.82 -6.28
C LYS A 48 -14.85 24.57 -5.77
N GLN A 49 -15.55 25.64 -5.45
CA GLN A 49 -16.89 25.59 -4.86
C GLN A 49 -18.01 25.35 -5.87
N LEU A 50 -17.69 25.25 -7.15
CA LEU A 50 -18.65 24.88 -8.21
C LEU A 50 -18.92 23.37 -8.23
N THR A 51 -17.94 22.56 -7.81
CA THR A 51 -18.09 21.12 -7.68
C THR A 51 -18.35 20.73 -6.23
N PRO A 52 -19.30 19.83 -5.98
CA PRO A 52 -19.53 19.33 -4.62
C PRO A 52 -18.23 18.69 -4.09
N ASP A 53 -17.95 18.90 -2.80
CA ASP A 53 -16.79 18.30 -2.16
C ASP A 53 -17.01 16.79 -2.04
N PRO A 54 -16.19 15.92 -2.68
CA PRO A 54 -16.36 14.48 -2.60
C PRO A 54 -16.19 13.93 -1.17
N TRP A 55 -15.56 14.71 -0.28
CA TRP A 55 -15.39 14.34 1.11
C TRP A 55 -16.64 14.52 1.97
N THR A 56 -17.66 15.21 1.49
CA THR A 56 -18.91 15.40 2.25
C THR A 56 -19.64 14.09 2.51
N ASP A 57 -19.67 13.19 1.53
CA ASP A 57 -20.32 11.88 1.64
C ASP A 57 -19.34 10.70 1.66
N ILE A 58 -18.07 10.96 1.96
CA ILE A 58 -16.98 9.99 1.89
C ILE A 58 -17.25 8.75 2.76
N THR A 59 -17.79 8.94 3.96
CA THR A 59 -18.12 7.86 4.92
C THR A 59 -19.19 6.90 4.40
N LYS A 60 -20.10 7.40 3.57
CA LYS A 60 -21.15 6.56 2.95
C LYS A 60 -20.62 5.79 1.75
N LYS A 61 -19.73 6.44 0.96
CA LYS A 61 -19.14 5.85 -0.24
C LYS A 61 -18.05 4.84 0.08
N TYR A 62 -17.22 5.15 1.06
CA TYR A 62 -16.02 4.38 1.44
C TYR A 62 -16.04 4.02 2.93
N PRO A 63 -17.02 3.22 3.39
CA PRO A 63 -17.00 2.76 4.77
C PRO A 63 -15.80 1.85 5.02
N VAL A 64 -15.35 1.80 6.28
CA VAL A 64 -14.28 0.89 6.71
C VAL A 64 -14.65 -0.54 6.33
N ASP A 65 -13.66 -1.34 5.94
CA ASP A 65 -13.76 -2.71 5.41
C ASP A 65 -14.45 -2.86 4.04
N SER A 66 -14.81 -1.76 3.37
CA SER A 66 -15.33 -1.82 2.00
C SER A 66 -14.22 -2.02 0.96
N LYS A 67 -14.53 -2.81 -0.08
CA LYS A 67 -13.61 -3.13 -1.18
C LYS A 67 -13.86 -2.23 -2.37
N HIS A 68 -12.81 -1.65 -2.89
CA HIS A 68 -12.87 -0.73 -4.02
C HIS A 68 -11.75 -1.00 -5.02
N LYS A 69 -11.88 -0.42 -6.22
CA LYS A 69 -10.82 -0.40 -7.23
C LYS A 69 -10.34 1.03 -7.39
N GLY A 70 -9.03 1.20 -7.32
CA GLY A 70 -8.40 2.49 -7.52
C GLY A 70 -7.29 2.44 -8.56
N ILE A 71 -6.76 3.59 -8.91
CA ILE A 71 -5.67 3.75 -9.87
C ILE A 71 -4.44 4.24 -9.13
N VAL A 72 -3.33 3.55 -9.29
CA VAL A 72 -2.03 3.96 -8.73
C VAL A 72 -1.58 5.26 -9.37
N ARG A 73 -1.43 6.32 -8.57
CA ARG A 73 -1.01 7.65 -9.04
C ARG A 73 0.45 7.95 -8.76
N ASN A 74 0.87 7.72 -7.54
CA ASN A 74 2.23 8.07 -7.14
C ASN A 74 2.78 7.11 -6.09
N PHE A 75 4.12 7.12 -5.96
CA PHE A 75 4.85 6.33 -4.98
C PHE A 75 5.64 7.22 -4.04
N THR A 76 5.69 6.82 -2.78
CA THR A 76 6.58 7.38 -1.77
C THR A 76 7.45 6.27 -1.18
N ASN A 77 8.43 6.65 -0.36
CA ASN A 77 9.27 5.67 0.32
C ASN A 77 8.52 4.79 1.34
N PHE A 78 7.33 5.20 1.75
CA PHE A 78 6.53 4.52 2.77
C PHE A 78 5.22 3.91 2.23
N GLY A 79 4.85 4.18 0.97
CA GLY A 79 3.62 3.63 0.42
C GLY A 79 3.26 4.08 -0.98
N VAL A 80 2.04 3.74 -1.38
CA VAL A 80 1.44 3.98 -2.71
C VAL A 80 0.23 4.87 -2.55
N PHE A 81 0.16 5.95 -3.32
CA PHE A 81 -1.05 6.75 -3.46
C PHE A 81 -1.94 6.16 -4.55
N VAL A 82 -3.17 5.85 -4.16
CA VAL A 82 -4.20 5.27 -5.02
C VAL A 82 -5.39 6.18 -5.05
N GLU A 83 -5.78 6.62 -6.25
CA GLU A 83 -6.98 7.40 -6.47
C GLU A 83 -8.18 6.48 -6.64
N LEU A 84 -9.20 6.66 -5.81
CA LEU A 84 -10.47 5.93 -5.88
C LEU A 84 -11.47 6.63 -6.77
N GLU A 85 -11.60 7.92 -6.61
CA GLU A 85 -12.37 8.84 -7.48
C GLU A 85 -11.67 10.19 -7.55
N GLU A 86 -12.10 11.04 -8.46
CA GLU A 86 -11.53 12.38 -8.62
C GLU A 86 -11.56 13.19 -7.32
N GLY A 87 -10.38 13.50 -6.79
CA GLY A 87 -10.19 14.23 -5.55
C GLY A 87 -10.27 13.39 -4.27
N VAL A 88 -10.30 12.06 -4.38
CA VAL A 88 -10.21 11.13 -3.25
C VAL A 88 -9.04 10.19 -3.46
N ASP A 89 -7.95 10.52 -2.80
CA ASP A 89 -6.72 9.74 -2.81
C ASP A 89 -6.57 8.99 -1.47
N GLY A 90 -6.25 7.71 -1.54
CA GLY A 90 -5.90 6.91 -0.38
C GLY A 90 -4.44 6.50 -0.41
N LEU A 91 -3.89 6.17 0.75
CA LEU A 91 -2.53 5.69 0.92
C LEU A 91 -2.54 4.22 1.34
N ILE A 92 -1.81 3.39 0.59
CA ILE A 92 -1.47 2.02 1.00
C ILE A 92 -0.06 2.05 1.54
N TYR A 93 0.14 1.69 2.81
CA TYR A 93 1.49 1.54 3.37
C TYR A 93 2.19 0.30 2.77
N ILE A 94 3.51 0.31 2.72
CA ILE A 94 4.32 -0.82 2.21
C ILE A 94 3.97 -2.12 2.97
N SER A 95 3.74 -2.03 4.28
CA SER A 95 3.33 -3.15 5.14
C SER A 95 1.98 -3.76 4.75
N ASP A 96 1.12 -2.99 4.06
CA ASP A 96 -0.24 -3.39 3.68
C ASP A 96 -0.37 -3.80 2.21
N LEU A 97 0.74 -3.90 1.49
CA LEU A 97 0.79 -4.39 0.11
C LEU A 97 0.82 -5.92 0.02
N SER A 98 1.59 -6.59 0.87
CA SER A 98 1.74 -8.05 0.82
C SER A 98 1.92 -8.67 2.20
N TRP A 99 1.40 -9.91 2.37
CA TRP A 99 1.60 -10.72 3.58
C TRP A 99 2.97 -11.40 3.63
N THR A 100 3.50 -11.80 2.47
CA THR A 100 4.65 -12.71 2.38
C THR A 100 5.90 -12.05 1.83
N LYS A 101 5.74 -11.11 0.89
CA LYS A 101 6.87 -10.44 0.24
C LYS A 101 7.31 -9.22 1.04
N LYS A 102 8.60 -9.20 1.43
CA LYS A 102 9.24 -8.02 1.99
C LYS A 102 9.54 -7.01 0.86
N ILE A 103 8.60 -6.10 0.63
CA ILE A 103 8.72 -5.05 -0.38
C ILE A 103 9.62 -3.95 0.17
N LYS A 104 10.72 -3.66 -0.52
CA LYS A 104 11.63 -2.58 -0.14
C LYS A 104 11.16 -1.23 -0.68
N HIS A 105 10.59 -1.25 -1.88
CA HIS A 105 10.04 -0.06 -2.52
C HIS A 105 8.72 -0.42 -3.24
N PRO A 106 7.66 0.39 -3.11
CA PRO A 106 6.35 0.09 -3.69
C PRO A 106 6.32 -0.17 -5.20
N ARG A 107 7.28 0.38 -5.95
CA ARG A 107 7.44 0.13 -7.40
C ARG A 107 7.77 -1.32 -7.76
N GLU A 108 8.21 -2.11 -6.78
CA GLU A 108 8.44 -3.56 -6.99
C GLU A 108 7.11 -4.33 -7.05
N PHE A 109 6.03 -3.74 -6.55
CA PHE A 109 4.72 -4.38 -6.43
C PHE A 109 3.75 -3.97 -7.54
N CYS A 110 3.67 -2.68 -7.88
CA CYS A 110 2.74 -2.14 -8.87
C CYS A 110 3.33 -0.97 -9.64
N ASN A 111 2.69 -0.60 -10.75
CA ASN A 111 3.11 0.48 -11.66
C ASN A 111 2.15 1.67 -11.60
N THR A 112 2.65 2.87 -11.94
CA THR A 112 1.79 4.06 -12.08
C THR A 112 0.77 3.86 -13.19
N GLY A 113 -0.50 4.19 -12.91
CA GLY A 113 -1.62 4.00 -13.84
C GLY A 113 -2.27 2.61 -13.76
N GLU A 114 -1.71 1.69 -12.99
CA GLU A 114 -2.27 0.36 -12.79
C GLU A 114 -3.53 0.41 -11.92
N LYS A 115 -4.51 -0.43 -12.24
CA LYS A 115 -5.71 -0.60 -11.42
C LYS A 115 -5.43 -1.63 -10.33
N ILE A 116 -5.62 -1.24 -9.08
CA ILE A 116 -5.42 -2.11 -7.92
C ILE A 116 -6.72 -2.21 -7.10
N GLU A 117 -7.01 -3.40 -6.63
CA GLU A 117 -8.10 -3.60 -5.65
C GLU A 117 -7.59 -3.28 -4.26
N VAL A 118 -8.42 -2.59 -3.48
CA VAL A 118 -8.08 -2.11 -2.15
C VAL A 118 -9.25 -2.27 -1.19
N ILE A 119 -8.94 -2.36 0.08
CA ILE A 119 -9.91 -2.29 1.17
C ILE A 119 -9.65 -1.04 2.00
N VAL A 120 -10.70 -0.39 2.47
CA VAL A 120 -10.60 0.77 3.35
C VAL A 120 -10.28 0.30 4.76
N LEU A 121 -9.13 0.69 5.31
CA LEU A 121 -8.72 0.35 6.68
C LEU A 121 -9.13 1.43 7.67
N GLU A 122 -8.91 2.69 7.30
CA GLU A 122 -9.19 3.83 8.17
C GLU A 122 -9.62 5.04 7.33
N LEU A 123 -10.54 5.80 7.84
CA LEU A 123 -11.04 7.02 7.21
C LEU A 123 -11.02 8.19 8.22
N ASP A 124 -10.16 9.14 7.97
CA ASP A 124 -10.08 10.40 8.71
C ASP A 124 -10.65 11.54 7.85
N VAL A 125 -11.87 11.91 8.13
CA VAL A 125 -12.61 12.96 7.37
C VAL A 125 -12.04 14.34 7.67
N GLU A 126 -11.59 14.59 8.90
CA GLU A 126 -11.09 15.90 9.34
C GLU A 126 -9.78 16.25 8.63
N ASN A 127 -8.86 15.30 8.58
CA ASN A 127 -7.56 15.47 7.94
C ASN A 127 -7.56 15.06 6.45
N ARG A 128 -8.71 14.62 5.91
CA ARG A 128 -8.86 14.13 4.55
C ARG A 128 -7.84 13.04 4.22
N LYS A 129 -7.73 12.06 5.10
CA LYS A 129 -6.84 10.90 4.93
C LYS A 129 -7.64 9.63 4.82
N LEU A 130 -7.26 8.79 3.87
CA LEU A 130 -7.85 7.49 3.64
C LEU A 130 -6.73 6.46 3.62
N SER A 131 -6.70 5.60 4.64
CA SER A 131 -5.76 4.48 4.71
C SER A 131 -6.36 3.28 4.02
N LEU A 132 -5.64 2.72 3.08
CA LEU A 132 -6.05 1.58 2.26
C LEU A 132 -5.12 0.39 2.51
N GLY A 133 -5.66 -0.81 2.30
CA GLY A 133 -4.89 -2.05 2.31
C GLY A 133 -5.14 -2.88 1.06
N HIS A 134 -4.16 -3.65 0.66
CA HIS A 134 -4.29 -4.62 -0.44
C HIS A 134 -4.20 -6.05 0.07
N LYS A 135 -3.27 -6.32 1.00
CA LYS A 135 -3.06 -7.66 1.55
C LYS A 135 -4.31 -8.24 2.23
N GLN A 136 -5.15 -7.40 2.83
CA GLN A 136 -6.37 -7.80 3.53
C GLN A 136 -7.47 -8.31 2.59
N LEU A 137 -7.32 -8.14 1.27
CA LEU A 137 -8.22 -8.73 0.27
C LEU A 137 -8.08 -10.25 0.19
N THR A 138 -6.92 -10.77 0.54
CA THR A 138 -6.61 -12.20 0.60
C THR A 138 -6.50 -12.64 2.05
N GLU A 139 -6.90 -13.89 2.32
CA GLU A 139 -6.67 -14.48 3.63
C GLU A 139 -5.17 -14.47 3.95
N ASN A 140 -4.86 -14.23 5.21
CA ASN A 140 -3.48 -14.28 5.68
C ASN A 140 -2.94 -15.73 5.54
N PRO A 141 -1.99 -16.00 4.64
CA PRO A 141 -1.47 -17.34 4.43
C PRO A 141 -0.73 -17.89 5.66
N TRP A 142 -0.28 -16.99 6.55
CA TRP A 142 0.37 -17.38 7.80
C TRP A 142 -0.54 -18.15 8.76
N ASN A 143 -1.87 -17.96 8.69
CA ASN A 143 -2.81 -18.76 9.47
C ASN A 143 -2.78 -20.25 9.07
N LYS A 144 -2.53 -20.55 7.80
CA LYS A 144 -2.30 -21.92 7.31
C LYS A 144 -0.94 -22.43 7.73
N TYR A 145 0.09 -21.59 7.54
CA TYR A 145 1.47 -21.95 7.85
C TYR A 145 1.70 -22.15 9.35
N GLU A 146 0.98 -21.46 10.23
CA GLU A 146 1.04 -21.67 11.67
C GLU A 146 0.61 -23.09 12.07
N ASN A 147 -0.41 -23.63 11.40
CA ASN A 147 -0.86 -25.00 11.62
C ASN A 147 0.05 -26.02 10.93
N GLU A 148 0.54 -25.72 9.73
CA GLU A 148 1.40 -26.62 8.95
C GLU A 148 2.80 -26.72 9.55
N PHE A 149 3.41 -25.59 9.94
CA PHE A 149 4.75 -25.51 10.54
C PHE A 149 4.69 -25.30 12.05
N ALA A 150 3.82 -26.05 12.74
CA ALA A 150 3.73 -25.99 14.18
C ALA A 150 5.06 -26.39 14.84
N LEU A 151 5.28 -25.92 16.08
CA LEU A 151 6.45 -26.31 16.85
C LEU A 151 6.55 -27.84 16.96
N ASP A 152 7.77 -28.35 16.90
CA ASP A 152 8.11 -29.78 16.96
C ASP A 152 7.72 -30.61 15.72
N THR A 153 7.12 -30.03 14.68
CA THR A 153 6.89 -30.74 13.41
C THR A 153 8.17 -30.89 12.59
N ILE A 154 8.23 -31.96 11.79
CA ILE A 154 9.39 -32.27 10.94
C ILE A 154 8.97 -32.06 9.49
N HIS A 155 9.76 -31.30 8.75
CA HIS A 155 9.54 -31.01 7.34
C HIS A 155 10.82 -31.22 6.54
N ASN A 156 10.68 -31.78 5.33
CA ASN A 156 11.79 -31.90 4.39
C ASN A 156 11.93 -30.62 3.58
N SER A 157 13.14 -30.09 3.48
CA SER A 157 13.41 -28.90 2.67
C SER A 157 14.82 -28.87 2.14
N GLU A 158 15.01 -28.14 1.03
CA GLU A 158 16.31 -27.96 0.40
C GLU A 158 17.03 -26.72 0.95
N ILE A 159 18.34 -26.85 1.15
CA ILE A 159 19.20 -25.74 1.58
C ILE A 159 19.42 -24.79 0.42
N PHE A 160 18.77 -23.62 0.50
CA PHE A 160 18.84 -22.58 -0.54
C PHE A 160 20.16 -21.81 -0.51
N GLU A 161 20.63 -21.41 0.67
CA GLU A 161 21.82 -20.60 0.84
C GLU A 161 22.51 -20.89 2.18
N ILE A 162 23.85 -20.85 2.18
CA ILE A 162 24.65 -20.96 3.38
C ILE A 162 25.33 -19.61 3.64
N VAL A 163 25.13 -19.08 4.85
CA VAL A 163 25.72 -17.83 5.32
C VAL A 163 26.59 -18.08 6.57
N PRO A 164 27.50 -17.17 6.96
CA PRO A 164 28.40 -17.39 8.09
C PRO A 164 27.69 -17.71 9.42
N LYS A 165 26.46 -17.25 9.59
CA LYS A 165 25.66 -17.44 10.80
C LYS A 165 24.78 -18.70 10.78
N GLY A 166 24.66 -19.37 9.62
CA GLY A 166 23.80 -20.54 9.47
C GLY A 166 23.42 -20.84 8.02
N ALA A 167 22.29 -21.45 7.78
CA ALA A 167 21.76 -21.73 6.45
C ALA A 167 20.31 -21.27 6.33
N THR A 168 19.94 -20.91 5.12
CA THR A 168 18.55 -20.55 4.76
C THR A 168 17.96 -21.68 3.95
N VAL A 169 16.76 -22.11 4.34
CA VAL A 169 15.97 -23.12 3.65
C VAL A 169 14.66 -22.53 3.15
N LYS A 170 14.16 -23.04 2.05
CA LYS A 170 12.93 -22.57 1.42
C LYS A 170 11.93 -23.74 1.38
N PHE A 171 10.87 -23.67 2.18
CA PHE A 171 9.83 -24.68 2.18
C PHE A 171 8.89 -24.51 0.98
N ASN A 172 8.49 -23.28 0.69
CA ASN A 172 7.72 -22.89 -0.49
C ASN A 172 8.13 -21.47 -0.92
N ASP A 173 7.44 -20.87 -1.89
CA ASP A 173 7.79 -19.55 -2.40
C ASP A 173 7.66 -18.43 -1.35
N ASP A 174 6.87 -18.64 -0.33
CA ASP A 174 6.53 -17.66 0.69
C ASP A 174 7.20 -17.91 2.05
N VAL A 175 7.58 -19.18 2.35
CA VAL A 175 8.10 -19.58 3.65
C VAL A 175 9.59 -19.88 3.57
N ILE A 176 10.36 -19.04 4.22
CA ILE A 176 11.81 -19.16 4.36
C ILE A 176 12.13 -19.38 5.84
N ALA A 177 12.91 -20.39 6.16
CA ALA A 177 13.40 -20.63 7.51
C ALA A 177 14.92 -20.49 7.59
N PHE A 178 15.41 -20.31 8.80
CA PHE A 178 16.83 -20.16 9.09
C PHE A 178 17.31 -21.23 10.06
N ILE A 179 18.38 -21.93 9.68
CA ILE A 179 19.06 -22.92 10.51
C ILE A 179 20.30 -22.24 11.12
N PRO A 180 20.34 -22.01 12.44
CA PRO A 180 21.54 -21.49 13.10
C PRO A 180 22.74 -22.41 12.91
N SER A 181 23.97 -21.85 12.85
CA SER A 181 25.20 -22.59 12.62
C SER A 181 25.42 -23.76 13.61
N ARG A 182 24.92 -23.63 14.84
CA ARG A 182 24.99 -24.70 15.88
C ARG A 182 24.14 -25.93 15.53
N HIS A 183 23.19 -25.83 14.61
CA HIS A 183 22.30 -26.91 14.17
C HIS A 183 22.62 -27.37 12.74
N MET A 184 23.75 -26.97 12.17
CA MET A 184 24.16 -27.33 10.82
C MET A 184 25.00 -28.62 10.74
N VAL A 185 25.16 -29.30 11.84
CA VAL A 185 25.90 -30.57 11.92
C VAL A 185 24.92 -31.73 12.00
N LYS A 186 25.05 -32.69 11.10
CA LYS A 186 24.26 -33.92 11.08
C LYS A 186 24.70 -34.88 12.17
N GLU A 187 23.91 -35.92 12.40
CA GLU A 187 24.26 -37.01 13.36
C GLU A 187 25.57 -37.73 13.02
N ASP A 188 25.93 -37.78 11.72
CA ASP A 188 27.18 -38.36 11.24
C ASP A 188 28.40 -37.43 11.35
N GLY A 189 28.22 -36.20 11.88
CA GLY A 189 29.26 -35.21 12.04
C GLY A 189 29.56 -34.37 10.78
N SER A 190 28.89 -34.65 9.67
CA SER A 190 29.03 -33.86 8.44
C SER A 190 28.27 -32.54 8.52
N LYS A 191 28.74 -31.51 7.78
CA LYS A 191 28.03 -30.23 7.67
C LYS A 191 27.07 -30.26 6.52
N LEU A 192 25.95 -29.57 6.68
CA LEU A 192 24.94 -29.35 5.64
C LEU A 192 25.55 -28.60 4.45
N GLN A 193 25.16 -28.98 3.23
CA GLN A 193 25.61 -28.39 1.98
C GLN A 193 24.47 -27.71 1.22
N LYS A 194 24.82 -26.73 0.40
CA LYS A 194 23.83 -26.05 -0.46
C LYS A 194 23.26 -27.05 -1.48
N GLY A 195 21.94 -27.02 -1.69
CA GLY A 195 21.23 -27.92 -2.59
C GLY A 195 20.90 -29.30 -1.97
N GLU A 196 21.19 -29.50 -0.69
CA GLU A 196 20.91 -30.74 0.01
C GLU A 196 19.51 -30.70 0.62
N SER A 197 18.73 -31.77 0.43
CA SER A 197 17.43 -31.95 1.08
C SER A 197 17.64 -32.61 2.45
N VAL A 198 17.10 -32.01 3.47
CA VAL A 198 17.22 -32.46 4.86
C VAL A 198 15.90 -32.35 5.60
N ASP A 199 15.71 -33.28 6.53
CA ASP A 199 14.56 -33.20 7.44
C ASP A 199 14.88 -32.24 8.59
N LEU A 200 14.04 -31.27 8.77
CA LEU A 200 14.22 -30.15 9.69
C LEU A 200 13.08 -30.11 10.70
N LYS A 201 13.41 -30.00 11.96
CA LYS A 201 12.44 -29.83 13.03
C LYS A 201 12.23 -28.34 13.30
N VAL A 202 10.96 -27.91 13.35
CA VAL A 202 10.59 -26.55 13.70
C VAL A 202 10.80 -26.31 15.19
N ILE A 203 11.75 -25.46 15.55
CA ILE A 203 12.11 -25.15 16.94
C ILE A 203 11.61 -23.79 17.42
N ALA A 204 11.36 -22.87 16.50
CA ALA A 204 10.81 -21.55 16.78
C ALA A 204 10.14 -20.99 15.53
N VAL A 205 9.02 -20.28 15.72
CA VAL A 205 8.34 -19.51 14.68
C VAL A 205 8.43 -18.05 15.06
N SER A 206 8.87 -17.20 14.12
CA SER A 206 8.99 -15.76 14.34
C SER A 206 8.00 -15.00 13.45
N TYR A 207 7.10 -14.27 14.09
CA TYR A 207 6.08 -13.44 13.44
C TYR A 207 6.51 -11.97 13.30
N THR A 208 7.79 -11.68 13.26
CA THR A 208 8.35 -10.30 13.28
C THR A 208 7.82 -9.41 12.14
N HIS A 209 7.22 -9.98 11.10
CA HIS A 209 6.63 -9.21 10.00
C HIS A 209 5.13 -8.89 10.20
N LEU A 210 4.48 -9.45 11.22
CA LEU A 210 3.05 -9.26 11.50
C LEU A 210 2.77 -8.19 12.56
N ARG A 211 3.77 -7.81 13.37
CA ARG A 211 3.58 -6.92 14.54
C ARG A 211 3.93 -5.44 14.30
N ALA A 212 3.99 -4.96 13.08
CA ALA A 212 4.32 -3.55 12.83
C ALA A 212 3.17 -2.56 13.11
N HIS A 213 1.98 -3.03 13.52
CA HIS A 213 0.80 -2.18 13.72
C HIS A 213 0.02 -2.43 15.04
N GLU A 214 0.63 -3.04 16.04
CA GLU A 214 0.02 -3.11 17.38
C GLU A 214 0.82 -2.29 18.41
N THR A 215 1.04 -1.01 18.12
CA THR A 215 1.41 -0.02 19.15
C THR A 215 0.94 1.35 18.71
#